data_3b4a66a79866980bace19a24836bf4c3
#
_entry.id   3b4a66a79866980bace19a24836bf4c3
#
_cell.length_a   1.000
_cell.length_b   1.000
_cell.length_c   1.000
_cell.angle_alpha   90.00
_cell.angle_beta   90.00
_cell.angle_gamma   90.00
#
_symmetry.space_group_name_H-M   'P 1'
#
loop_
_entity.id
_entity.type
_entity.pdbx_description
1 polymer ?
#
loop_
_entity_poly.entity_id
_entity_poly.type
_entity_poly.pdbx_seq_one_letter_code
_entity_poly.pdbx_strand_id
1 'polypeptide(L)'
;MEKENPTKGNISLADSGVVFDQSQHRYFLGGKELSGVTSTLIKRAFPSTYDNIPQAVLDAAAQRGSVVHASIEMFNGIFDGDDSMFPADDWTPELRSYVGMVKTNGLRCLASEYIVTDFKDYASAIDGVYADSDGGIVLVDYKTTSQLYYESVALQLSIYARFFEMVNRGLKVKSIACMWLRGDKGRYVELGRVSDGVLDDLIRADLNEDLSYSYTPEIPGGFYALEQEFVELSRKIGGLQERQTAVKDKILALMRQNNAKSYKTAAGSFTYVPPTTGKKFDSAKLKEDAPDIYDKYTKESTIAASLRIKLKK
;
A
#
# COMPACT_ATOMS: atom_id res chain seq x y z
N MET A 1 -28.51 -21.07 -13.62
CA MET A 1 -27.27 -20.70 -14.35
C MET A 1 -26.30 -20.16 -13.34
N GLU A 2 -25.48 -21.04 -12.81
CA GLU A 2 -24.32 -20.68 -11.96
C GLU A 2 -23.33 -19.90 -12.83
N LYS A 3 -22.99 -18.68 -12.40
CA LYS A 3 -21.91 -17.92 -13.02
C LYS A 3 -20.61 -18.61 -12.62
N GLU A 4 -19.98 -19.32 -13.55
CA GLU A 4 -18.62 -19.77 -13.42
C GLU A 4 -17.74 -18.57 -13.11
N ASN A 5 -17.13 -18.59 -11.91
CA ASN A 5 -16.09 -17.66 -11.50
C ASN A 5 -14.88 -17.93 -12.42
N PRO A 6 -14.30 -16.92 -13.10
CA PRO A 6 -13.13 -17.17 -13.93
C PRO A 6 -12.03 -17.76 -13.05
N THR A 7 -11.53 -18.91 -13.43
CA THR A 7 -10.41 -19.64 -12.80
C THR A 7 -9.26 -18.68 -12.55
N LYS A 8 -9.05 -18.28 -11.27
CA LYS A 8 -7.88 -17.54 -10.83
C LYS A 8 -6.68 -18.46 -11.10
N GLY A 9 -5.86 -18.12 -12.09
CA GLY A 9 -4.67 -18.88 -12.43
C GLY A 9 -3.81 -19.11 -11.19
N ASN A 10 -3.39 -20.35 -10.97
CA ASN A 10 -2.48 -20.68 -9.89
C ASN A 10 -1.12 -20.01 -10.21
N ILE A 11 -0.77 -18.95 -9.46
CA ILE A 11 0.54 -18.33 -9.55
C ILE A 11 1.52 -19.26 -8.83
N SER A 12 2.46 -19.80 -9.60
CA SER A 12 3.56 -20.62 -9.06
C SER A 12 4.80 -19.75 -8.92
N LEU A 13 5.39 -19.75 -7.73
CA LEU A 13 6.63 -19.05 -7.45
C LEU A 13 7.82 -20.00 -7.67
N ALA A 14 8.90 -19.48 -8.23
CA ALA A 14 10.12 -20.22 -8.47
C ALA A 14 10.96 -20.33 -7.18
N ASP A 15 11.71 -21.44 -7.04
CA ASP A 15 12.71 -21.54 -5.99
C ASP A 15 13.97 -20.75 -6.41
N SER A 16 14.48 -19.91 -5.50
CA SER A 16 15.70 -19.12 -5.72
C SER A 16 16.97 -19.99 -5.71
N GLY A 17 16.91 -21.21 -5.17
CA GLY A 17 18.07 -22.07 -4.93
C GLY A 17 18.99 -21.60 -3.80
N VAL A 18 18.60 -20.57 -3.07
CA VAL A 18 19.36 -20.05 -1.91
C VAL A 18 19.03 -20.87 -0.67
N VAL A 19 20.03 -21.35 0.02
CA VAL A 19 19.91 -22.03 1.32
C VAL A 19 20.07 -20.98 2.42
N PHE A 20 19.09 -20.90 3.33
CA PHE A 20 19.12 -20.01 4.48
C PHE A 20 19.49 -20.78 5.74
N ASP A 21 20.62 -20.41 6.37
CA ASP A 21 20.98 -20.88 7.70
C ASP A 21 20.32 -20.01 8.76
N GLN A 22 19.23 -20.51 9.32
CA GLN A 22 18.46 -19.81 10.33
C GLN A 22 19.26 -19.55 11.63
N SER A 23 20.18 -20.45 11.99
CA SER A 23 20.96 -20.35 13.24
C SER A 23 21.96 -19.20 13.22
N GLN A 24 22.53 -18.92 12.04
CA GLN A 24 23.51 -17.85 11.83
C GLN A 24 22.94 -16.66 11.06
N HIS A 25 21.69 -16.76 10.60
CA HIS A 25 21.02 -15.78 9.74
C HIS A 25 21.84 -15.45 8.48
N ARG A 26 22.28 -16.50 7.76
CA ARG A 26 23.14 -16.40 6.57
C ARG A 26 22.50 -17.05 5.35
N TYR A 27 22.79 -16.50 4.18
CA TYR A 27 22.30 -16.97 2.90
C TYR A 27 23.44 -17.59 2.08
N PHE A 28 23.21 -18.74 1.44
CA PHE A 28 24.19 -19.42 0.61
C PHE A 28 23.60 -19.82 -0.74
N LEU A 29 24.33 -19.54 -1.83
CA LEU A 29 23.98 -19.98 -3.18
C LEU A 29 25.16 -20.74 -3.79
N GLY A 30 24.98 -22.04 -4.09
CA GLY A 30 26.04 -22.88 -4.64
C GLY A 30 27.29 -22.94 -3.75
N GLY A 31 27.15 -22.79 -2.45
CA GLY A 31 28.25 -22.77 -1.47
C GLY A 31 28.89 -21.38 -1.26
N LYS A 32 28.52 -20.37 -2.05
CA LYS A 32 28.93 -18.98 -1.83
C LYS A 32 28.01 -18.32 -0.82
N GLU A 33 28.56 -17.68 0.22
CA GLU A 33 27.80 -16.83 1.12
C GLU A 33 27.38 -15.53 0.41
N LEU A 34 26.11 -15.14 0.59
CA LEU A 34 25.52 -13.91 0.07
C LEU A 34 25.23 -12.93 1.20
N SER A 35 25.39 -11.66 0.92
CA SER A 35 25.09 -10.58 1.86
C SER A 35 23.58 -10.38 2.02
N GLY A 36 23.10 -10.21 3.27
CA GLY A 36 21.72 -9.87 3.53
C GLY A 36 21.40 -8.42 3.12
N VAL A 37 20.32 -8.20 2.38
CA VAL A 37 19.93 -6.85 1.92
C VAL A 37 19.80 -5.87 3.09
N THR A 38 19.13 -6.27 4.17
CA THR A 38 18.88 -5.39 5.32
C THR A 38 20.16 -5.06 6.08
N SER A 39 21.03 -6.05 6.29
CA SER A 39 22.28 -5.90 7.04
C SER A 39 23.37 -5.14 6.28
N THR A 40 23.26 -5.02 4.96
CA THR A 40 24.23 -4.32 4.10
C THR A 40 23.61 -3.10 3.43
N LEU A 41 22.80 -3.26 2.40
CA LEU A 41 22.29 -2.17 1.58
C LEU A 41 21.42 -1.18 2.36
N ILE A 42 20.47 -1.68 3.16
CA ILE A 42 19.60 -0.80 3.96
C ILE A 42 20.39 -0.11 5.07
N LYS A 43 21.31 -0.82 5.73
CA LYS A 43 22.18 -0.23 6.74
C LYS A 43 23.10 0.84 6.14
N ARG A 44 23.60 0.64 4.91
CA ARG A 44 24.41 1.64 4.19
C ARG A 44 23.60 2.88 3.85
N ALA A 45 22.37 2.71 3.36
CA ALA A 45 21.50 3.83 3.01
C ALA A 45 21.04 4.65 4.23
N PHE A 46 20.87 3.98 5.38
CA PHE A 46 20.34 4.58 6.61
C PHE A 46 21.21 4.22 7.84
N PRO A 47 22.47 4.65 7.87
CA PRO A 47 23.42 4.21 8.89
C PRO A 47 23.04 4.63 10.31
N SER A 48 22.36 5.76 10.46
CA SER A 48 22.07 6.38 11.77
C SER A 48 20.67 6.10 12.31
N THR A 49 19.90 5.19 11.70
CA THR A 49 18.49 4.96 12.06
C THR A 49 18.32 4.60 13.54
N TYR A 50 19.28 3.94 14.16
CA TYR A 50 19.19 3.40 15.52
C TYR A 50 20.24 3.94 16.48
N ASP A 51 21.05 4.94 16.11
CA ASP A 51 22.21 5.41 16.86
C ASP A 51 21.94 5.85 18.30
N ASN A 52 20.74 6.34 18.60
CA ASN A 52 20.40 6.86 19.93
C ASN A 52 19.43 5.94 20.70
N ILE A 53 19.23 4.70 20.25
CA ILE A 53 18.29 3.77 20.89
C ILE A 53 19.10 2.77 21.74
N PRO A 54 18.79 2.65 23.06
CA PRO A 54 19.48 1.67 23.91
C PRO A 54 19.31 0.24 23.37
N GLN A 55 20.38 -0.55 23.41
CA GLN A 55 20.38 -1.93 22.86
C GLN A 55 19.26 -2.78 23.42
N ALA A 56 18.98 -2.71 24.72
CA ALA A 56 17.90 -3.46 25.36
C ALA A 56 16.49 -3.14 24.75
N VAL A 57 16.30 -1.89 24.27
CA VAL A 57 15.05 -1.49 23.60
C VAL A 57 14.99 -2.10 22.19
N LEU A 58 16.12 -2.12 21.48
CA LEU A 58 16.23 -2.76 20.17
C LEU A 58 15.97 -4.26 20.27
N ASP A 59 16.59 -4.93 21.25
CA ASP A 59 16.44 -6.38 21.47
C ASP A 59 14.98 -6.74 21.80
N ALA A 60 14.33 -5.98 22.69
CA ALA A 60 12.93 -6.18 23.02
C ALA A 60 11.99 -5.93 21.82
N ALA A 61 12.31 -4.95 20.97
CA ALA A 61 11.57 -4.68 19.74
C ALA A 61 11.74 -5.81 18.71
N ALA A 62 12.98 -6.30 18.53
CA ALA A 62 13.28 -7.42 17.65
C ALA A 62 12.56 -8.70 18.08
N GLN A 63 12.61 -9.03 19.38
CA GLN A 63 11.91 -10.20 19.92
C GLN A 63 10.39 -10.12 19.69
N ARG A 64 9.78 -8.97 19.95
CA ARG A 64 8.35 -8.78 19.69
C ARG A 64 8.05 -8.90 18.19
N GLY A 65 8.89 -8.33 17.34
CA GLY A 65 8.76 -8.45 15.88
C GLY A 65 8.75 -9.91 15.45
N SER A 66 9.74 -10.70 15.90
CA SER A 66 9.87 -12.11 15.56
C SER A 66 8.63 -12.94 15.97
N VAL A 67 8.04 -12.65 17.15
CA VAL A 67 6.81 -13.33 17.59
C VAL A 67 5.63 -13.01 16.66
N VAL A 68 5.49 -11.76 16.23
CA VAL A 68 4.41 -11.35 15.32
C VAL A 68 4.59 -12.00 13.94
N HIS A 69 5.80 -11.96 13.37
CA HIS A 69 6.11 -12.60 12.08
C HIS A 69 5.82 -14.11 12.12
N ALA A 70 6.30 -14.81 13.15
CA ALA A 70 6.05 -16.25 13.32
C ALA A 70 4.55 -16.56 13.47
N SER A 71 3.78 -15.72 14.15
CA SER A 71 2.33 -15.88 14.26
C SER A 71 1.62 -15.73 12.91
N ILE A 72 2.05 -14.80 12.08
CA ILE A 72 1.51 -14.58 10.73
C ILE A 72 1.91 -15.74 9.80
N GLU A 73 3.17 -16.15 9.83
CA GLU A 73 3.68 -17.29 9.06
C GLU A 73 2.89 -18.56 9.38
N MET A 74 2.71 -18.86 10.68
CA MET A 74 1.92 -19.99 11.13
C MET A 74 0.47 -19.91 10.67
N PHE A 75 -0.16 -18.72 10.77
CA PHE A 75 -1.52 -18.51 10.30
C PHE A 75 -1.64 -18.77 8.78
N ASN A 76 -0.74 -18.22 7.99
CA ASN A 76 -0.73 -18.42 6.54
C ASN A 76 -0.45 -19.88 6.15
N GLY A 77 0.47 -20.55 6.85
CA GLY A 77 0.89 -21.94 6.53
C GLY A 77 -0.12 -23.01 6.95
N ILE A 78 -0.81 -22.81 8.08
CA ILE A 78 -1.75 -23.82 8.61
C ILE A 78 -3.16 -23.60 8.05
N PHE A 79 -3.57 -22.32 7.92
CA PHE A 79 -4.96 -21.98 7.63
C PHE A 79 -5.19 -21.56 6.18
N ASP A 80 -4.15 -21.48 5.35
CA ASP A 80 -4.23 -21.00 3.95
C ASP A 80 -5.08 -19.72 3.82
N GLY A 81 -5.01 -18.87 4.85
CA GLY A 81 -5.80 -17.64 4.98
C GLY A 81 -7.27 -17.86 5.37
N ASP A 82 -7.70 -19.10 5.67
CA ASP A 82 -9.03 -19.39 6.19
C ASP A 82 -9.07 -19.26 7.72
N ASP A 83 -9.71 -18.21 8.21
CA ASP A 83 -9.85 -17.91 9.62
C ASP A 83 -11.01 -18.67 10.31
N SER A 84 -11.81 -19.44 9.56
CA SER A 84 -12.97 -20.15 10.12
C SER A 84 -12.57 -21.26 11.08
N MET A 85 -11.35 -21.80 10.97
CA MET A 85 -10.83 -22.88 11.79
C MET A 85 -10.06 -22.42 13.03
N PHE A 86 -9.78 -21.12 13.17
CA PHE A 86 -9.03 -20.56 14.30
C PHE A 86 -9.87 -19.52 15.03
N PRO A 87 -10.33 -19.76 16.27
CA PRO A 87 -11.18 -18.84 16.99
C PRO A 87 -10.51 -17.46 17.13
N ALA A 88 -11.18 -16.42 16.64
CA ALA A 88 -10.66 -15.05 16.65
C ALA A 88 -10.39 -14.50 18.07
N ASP A 89 -10.98 -15.09 19.09
CA ASP A 89 -10.79 -14.72 20.49
C ASP A 89 -9.38 -14.99 21.01
N ASP A 90 -8.68 -15.96 20.39
CA ASP A 90 -7.30 -16.34 20.74
C ASP A 90 -6.24 -15.55 19.96
N TRP A 91 -6.64 -14.65 19.04
CA TRP A 91 -5.70 -13.89 18.24
C TRP A 91 -5.09 -12.73 19.02
N THR A 92 -3.79 -12.53 18.82
CA THR A 92 -3.16 -11.28 19.28
C THR A 92 -3.76 -10.08 18.56
N PRO A 93 -3.70 -8.87 19.13
CA PRO A 93 -4.17 -7.66 18.45
C PRO A 93 -3.48 -7.44 17.09
N GLU A 94 -2.19 -7.77 16.98
CA GLU A 94 -1.41 -7.69 15.75
C GLU A 94 -1.94 -8.66 14.68
N LEU A 95 -2.25 -9.92 15.05
CA LEU A 95 -2.80 -10.91 14.13
C LEU A 95 -4.21 -10.50 13.67
N ARG A 96 -5.06 -9.98 14.56
CA ARG A 96 -6.36 -9.41 14.16
C ARG A 96 -6.21 -8.28 13.15
N SER A 97 -5.27 -7.35 13.41
CA SER A 97 -4.98 -6.25 12.49
C SER A 97 -4.50 -6.77 11.14
N TYR A 98 -3.61 -7.77 11.13
CA TYR A 98 -3.12 -8.42 9.91
C TYR A 98 -4.26 -9.03 9.09
N VAL A 99 -5.08 -9.89 9.70
CA VAL A 99 -6.22 -10.54 9.01
C VAL A 99 -7.20 -9.51 8.48
N GLY A 100 -7.49 -8.46 9.26
CA GLY A 100 -8.34 -7.35 8.82
C GLY A 100 -7.78 -6.63 7.59
N MET A 101 -6.46 -6.40 7.53
CA MET A 101 -5.80 -5.78 6.38
C MET A 101 -5.82 -6.68 5.15
N VAL A 102 -5.51 -7.97 5.30
CA VAL A 102 -5.56 -8.95 4.21
C VAL A 102 -6.96 -8.98 3.58
N LYS A 103 -8.02 -9.07 4.40
CA LYS A 103 -9.40 -9.08 3.92
C LYS A 103 -9.81 -7.76 3.26
N THR A 104 -9.50 -6.62 3.91
CA THR A 104 -9.89 -5.29 3.41
C THR A 104 -9.25 -4.96 2.07
N ASN A 105 -8.01 -5.41 1.85
CA ASN A 105 -7.27 -5.16 0.62
C ASN A 105 -7.40 -6.30 -0.40
N GLY A 106 -8.22 -7.32 -0.13
CA GLY A 106 -8.46 -8.45 -1.04
C GLY A 106 -7.20 -9.24 -1.37
N LEU A 107 -6.28 -9.37 -0.39
CA LEU A 107 -5.01 -10.05 -0.57
C LEU A 107 -5.16 -11.55 -0.30
N ARG A 108 -4.44 -12.37 -1.08
CA ARG A 108 -4.27 -13.80 -0.85
C ARG A 108 -2.79 -14.11 -0.74
N CYS A 109 -2.36 -14.69 0.36
CA CYS A 109 -0.97 -15.09 0.56
C CYS A 109 -0.57 -16.15 -0.46
N LEU A 110 0.60 -15.96 -1.09
CA LEU A 110 1.23 -16.91 -2.00
C LEU A 110 2.42 -17.59 -1.33
N ALA A 111 3.18 -16.84 -0.53
CA ALA A 111 4.30 -17.34 0.26
C ALA A 111 4.60 -16.39 1.42
N SER A 112 5.08 -16.94 2.54
CA SER A 112 5.71 -16.24 3.65
C SER A 112 7.20 -16.54 3.66
N GLU A 113 8.03 -15.61 4.18
CA GLU A 113 9.49 -15.74 4.26
C GLU A 113 10.12 -16.16 2.91
N TYR A 114 9.64 -15.59 1.81
CA TYR A 114 10.04 -15.99 0.46
C TYR A 114 11.43 -15.46 0.12
N ILE A 115 12.39 -16.36 -0.15
CA ILE A 115 13.78 -15.99 -0.39
C ILE A 115 13.97 -15.51 -1.84
N VAL A 116 14.57 -14.31 -1.96
CA VAL A 116 14.94 -13.67 -3.22
C VAL A 116 16.42 -13.34 -3.26
N THR A 117 16.99 -13.24 -4.48
CA THR A 117 18.41 -12.99 -4.69
C THR A 117 18.66 -12.33 -6.05
N ASP A 118 19.78 -11.62 -6.16
CA ASP A 118 20.34 -11.18 -7.45
C ASP A 118 21.18 -12.24 -8.14
N PHE A 119 21.28 -13.45 -7.56
CA PHE A 119 22.12 -14.60 -7.97
C PHE A 119 23.62 -14.32 -7.95
N LYS A 120 24.07 -13.26 -7.31
CA LYS A 120 25.48 -12.84 -7.28
C LYS A 120 25.98 -12.56 -5.88
N ASP A 121 25.47 -11.51 -5.25
CA ASP A 121 26.06 -10.94 -4.06
C ASP A 121 25.07 -10.77 -2.91
N TYR A 122 23.77 -10.71 -3.20
CA TYR A 122 22.73 -10.42 -2.19
C TYR A 122 21.60 -11.44 -2.18
N ALA A 123 21.07 -11.68 -0.99
CA ALA A 123 19.83 -12.41 -0.78
C ALA A 123 19.05 -11.83 0.40
N SER A 124 17.75 -12.08 0.45
CA SER A 124 16.91 -11.76 1.61
C SER A 124 15.63 -12.58 1.57
N ALA A 125 14.91 -12.63 2.71
CA ALA A 125 13.55 -13.14 2.77
C ALA A 125 12.55 -11.99 2.69
N ILE A 126 11.47 -12.17 1.93
CA ILE A 126 10.31 -11.27 1.88
C ILE A 126 9.30 -11.80 2.88
N ASP A 127 8.84 -10.99 3.84
CA ASP A 127 7.90 -11.43 4.88
C ASP A 127 6.63 -12.03 4.27
N GLY A 128 6.07 -11.39 3.22
CA GLY A 128 4.90 -11.90 2.53
C GLY A 128 4.83 -11.54 1.05
N VAL A 129 4.52 -12.56 0.23
CA VAL A 129 4.19 -12.40 -1.20
C VAL A 129 2.70 -12.69 -1.35
N TYR A 130 1.97 -11.76 -1.93
CA TYR A 130 0.52 -11.83 -2.09
C TYR A 130 0.09 -11.69 -3.54
N ALA A 131 -1.10 -12.21 -3.84
CA ALA A 131 -1.89 -11.81 -5.00
C ALA A 131 -3.04 -10.91 -4.55
N ASP A 132 -3.28 -9.80 -5.25
CA ASP A 132 -4.48 -8.99 -5.07
C ASP A 132 -5.70 -9.61 -5.79
N SER A 133 -6.85 -8.95 -5.70
CA SER A 133 -8.10 -9.40 -6.33
C SER A 133 -8.01 -9.58 -7.85
N ASP A 134 -7.10 -8.85 -8.50
CA ASP A 134 -6.87 -8.91 -9.95
C ASP A 134 -5.78 -9.93 -10.34
N GLY A 135 -5.14 -10.56 -9.36
CA GLY A 135 -4.01 -11.48 -9.54
C GLY A 135 -2.66 -10.77 -9.66
N GLY A 136 -2.58 -9.48 -9.37
CA GLY A 136 -1.32 -8.73 -9.34
C GLY A 136 -0.48 -9.10 -8.13
N ILE A 137 0.85 -9.21 -8.30
CA ILE A 137 1.78 -9.51 -7.21
C ILE A 137 1.98 -8.29 -6.32
N VAL A 138 1.80 -8.50 -5.02
CA VAL A 138 2.05 -7.50 -3.97
C VAL A 138 3.10 -8.06 -3.01
N LEU A 139 4.19 -7.33 -2.82
CA LEU A 139 5.17 -7.66 -1.80
C LEU A 139 4.88 -6.85 -0.53
N VAL A 140 4.90 -7.54 0.61
CA VAL A 140 4.57 -6.94 1.89
C VAL A 140 5.69 -7.19 2.89
N ASP A 141 6.02 -6.14 3.63
CA ASP A 141 6.92 -6.17 4.77
C ASP A 141 6.11 -5.86 6.04
N TYR A 142 6.36 -6.61 7.13
CA TYR A 142 5.67 -6.44 8.40
C TYR A 142 6.53 -5.64 9.36
N LYS A 143 5.99 -4.57 9.91
CA LYS A 143 6.69 -3.74 10.90
C LYS A 143 5.89 -3.60 12.18
N THR A 144 6.57 -3.84 13.31
CA THR A 144 6.00 -3.69 14.67
C THR A 144 6.62 -2.52 15.43
N THR A 145 7.47 -1.73 14.78
CA THR A 145 8.22 -0.61 15.35
C THR A 145 7.29 0.52 15.84
N SER A 146 7.76 1.31 16.82
CA SER A 146 7.00 2.46 17.34
C SER A 146 6.79 3.56 16.29
N GLN A 147 7.73 3.70 15.36
CA GLN A 147 7.70 4.61 14.23
C GLN A 147 7.96 3.83 12.96
N LEU A 148 7.27 4.19 11.87
CA LEU A 148 7.50 3.64 10.55
C LEU A 148 8.45 4.54 9.76
N TYR A 149 9.57 3.96 9.32
CA TYR A 149 10.56 4.63 8.47
C TYR A 149 10.24 4.32 7.01
N TYR A 150 9.35 5.11 6.43
CA TYR A 150 8.76 4.88 5.10
C TYR A 150 9.80 4.73 4.00
N GLU A 151 10.83 5.61 3.98
CA GLU A 151 11.89 5.57 2.98
C GLU A 151 12.71 4.28 3.04
N SER A 152 13.03 3.84 4.26
CA SER A 152 13.79 2.61 4.49
C SER A 152 13.02 1.38 4.02
N VAL A 153 11.71 1.30 4.34
CA VAL A 153 10.85 0.19 3.91
C VAL A 153 10.60 0.23 2.40
N ALA A 154 10.40 1.42 1.82
CA ALA A 154 10.24 1.58 0.38
C ALA A 154 11.49 1.12 -0.39
N LEU A 155 12.69 1.49 0.08
CA LEU A 155 13.95 1.05 -0.50
C LEU A 155 14.12 -0.47 -0.38
N GLN A 156 13.89 -1.02 0.81
CA GLN A 156 13.97 -2.46 1.09
C GLN A 156 13.08 -3.25 0.14
N LEU A 157 11.79 -2.92 0.09
CA LEU A 157 10.83 -3.60 -0.76
C LEU A 157 11.08 -3.38 -2.26
N SER A 158 11.68 -2.27 -2.66
CA SER A 158 12.07 -2.02 -4.06
C SER A 158 13.19 -2.94 -4.50
N ILE A 159 14.20 -3.17 -3.63
CA ILE A 159 15.27 -4.15 -3.88
C ILE A 159 14.65 -5.57 -3.95
N TYR A 160 13.77 -5.90 -3.02
CA TYR A 160 13.07 -7.19 -3.01
C TYR A 160 12.23 -7.41 -4.28
N ALA A 161 11.53 -6.38 -4.75
CA ALA A 161 10.74 -6.44 -5.98
C ALA A 161 11.64 -6.72 -7.21
N ARG A 162 12.79 -6.08 -7.29
CA ARG A 162 13.78 -6.34 -8.33
C ARG A 162 14.28 -7.78 -8.28
N PHE A 163 14.67 -8.27 -7.10
CA PHE A 163 15.17 -9.65 -6.93
C PHE A 163 14.06 -10.68 -7.14
N PHE A 164 12.83 -10.38 -6.71
CA PHE A 164 11.66 -11.22 -6.98
C PHE A 164 11.45 -11.42 -8.49
N GLU A 165 11.53 -10.33 -9.27
CA GLU A 165 11.39 -10.37 -10.73
C GLU A 165 12.56 -11.09 -11.42
N MET A 166 13.74 -11.13 -10.80
CA MET A 166 14.88 -11.92 -11.29
C MET A 166 14.68 -13.42 -11.03
N VAL A 167 14.19 -13.80 -9.85
CA VAL A 167 13.89 -15.20 -9.48
C VAL A 167 12.69 -15.71 -10.27
N ASN A 168 11.62 -14.93 -10.37
CA ASN A 168 10.36 -15.31 -11.00
C ASN A 168 10.25 -14.67 -12.40
N ARG A 169 11.02 -15.18 -13.35
CA ARG A 169 11.02 -14.64 -14.73
C ARG A 169 9.62 -14.68 -15.34
N GLY A 170 9.12 -13.53 -15.73
CA GLY A 170 7.78 -13.37 -16.32
C GLY A 170 6.71 -12.90 -15.33
N LEU A 171 6.95 -12.92 -14.03
CA LEU A 171 6.10 -12.24 -13.06
C LEU A 171 6.60 -10.80 -12.82
N LYS A 172 5.66 -9.88 -12.62
CA LYS A 172 5.94 -8.48 -12.29
C LYS A 172 5.28 -8.11 -10.98
N VAL A 173 6.00 -7.39 -10.16
CA VAL A 173 5.46 -6.82 -8.92
C VAL A 173 4.60 -5.62 -9.26
N LYS A 174 3.30 -5.70 -8.94
CA LYS A 174 2.32 -4.64 -9.17
C LYS A 174 2.45 -3.53 -8.13
N SER A 175 2.62 -3.89 -6.86
CA SER A 175 2.78 -2.93 -5.77
C SER A 175 3.62 -3.49 -4.63
N ILE A 176 4.15 -2.58 -3.81
CA ILE A 176 4.86 -2.87 -2.58
C ILE A 176 4.15 -2.18 -1.43
N ALA A 177 4.04 -2.83 -0.27
CA ALA A 177 3.33 -2.29 0.87
C ALA A 177 3.96 -2.69 2.20
N CYS A 178 3.72 -1.90 3.22
CA CYS A 178 4.02 -2.23 4.60
C CYS A 178 2.74 -2.49 5.38
N MET A 179 2.67 -3.59 6.10
CA MET A 179 1.68 -3.79 7.16
C MET A 179 2.30 -3.38 8.50
N TRP A 180 1.98 -2.18 8.95
CA TRP A 180 2.44 -1.68 10.23
C TRP A 180 1.53 -2.15 11.36
N LEU A 181 2.01 -3.12 12.13
CA LEU A 181 1.25 -3.88 13.12
C LEU A 181 1.53 -3.34 14.53
N ARG A 182 0.61 -2.56 15.06
CA ARG A 182 0.70 -1.89 16.38
C ARG A 182 -0.54 -2.19 17.20
N GLY A 183 -0.65 -3.42 17.71
CA GLY A 183 -1.87 -3.87 18.35
C GLY A 183 -3.08 -3.70 17.44
N ASP A 184 -4.18 -3.16 17.96
CA ASP A 184 -5.40 -2.90 17.18
C ASP A 184 -5.31 -1.67 16.25
N LYS A 185 -4.17 -0.97 16.22
CA LYS A 185 -3.95 0.25 15.40
C LYS A 185 -3.11 -0.02 14.15
N GLY A 186 -3.22 -1.21 13.60
CA GLY A 186 -2.50 -1.57 12.39
C GLY A 186 -2.89 -0.74 11.18
N ARG A 187 -1.93 -0.54 10.25
CA ARG A 187 -2.14 0.19 8.99
C ARG A 187 -1.52 -0.57 7.84
N TYR A 188 -2.25 -0.66 6.74
CA TYR A 188 -1.71 -1.04 5.44
C TYR A 188 -1.26 0.21 4.70
N VAL A 189 0.01 0.26 4.32
CA VAL A 189 0.62 1.42 3.67
C VAL A 189 1.22 0.98 2.34
N GLU A 190 0.59 1.34 1.24
CA GLU A 190 1.19 1.16 -0.09
C GLU A 190 2.32 2.18 -0.27
N LEU A 191 3.47 1.74 -0.78
CA LEU A 191 4.67 2.55 -0.92
C LEU A 191 5.02 2.74 -2.40
N GLY A 192 5.64 3.87 -2.70
CA GLY A 192 6.22 4.11 -4.02
C GLY A 192 7.47 3.26 -4.22
N ARG A 193 7.61 2.63 -5.40
CA ARG A 193 8.81 1.90 -5.77
C ARG A 193 9.94 2.89 -6.11
N VAL A 194 11.11 2.67 -5.51
CA VAL A 194 12.33 3.42 -5.81
C VAL A 194 12.83 3.04 -7.20
N SER A 195 13.34 4.01 -7.96
CA SER A 195 13.80 3.78 -9.33
C SER A 195 14.99 2.84 -9.41
N ASP A 196 15.10 2.09 -10.51
CA ASP A 196 16.21 1.15 -10.73
C ASP A 196 17.56 1.85 -10.74
N GLY A 197 17.64 3.11 -11.21
CA GLY A 197 18.89 3.89 -11.21
C GLY A 197 19.43 4.12 -9.79
N VAL A 198 18.54 4.45 -8.85
CA VAL A 198 18.91 4.63 -7.42
C VAL A 198 19.35 3.30 -6.80
N LEU A 199 18.69 2.19 -7.15
CA LEU A 199 19.09 0.87 -6.68
C LEU A 199 20.47 0.47 -7.23
N ASP A 200 20.75 0.76 -8.52
CA ASP A 200 22.05 0.49 -9.14
C ASP A 200 23.18 1.30 -8.48
N ASP A 201 22.92 2.57 -8.15
CA ASP A 201 23.90 3.41 -7.48
C ASP A 201 24.21 2.92 -6.06
N LEU A 202 23.19 2.50 -5.30
CA LEU A 202 23.38 1.92 -3.96
C LEU A 202 24.19 0.62 -4.01
N ILE A 203 23.80 -0.30 -4.91
CA ILE A 203 24.50 -1.59 -5.07
C ILE A 203 25.95 -1.37 -5.50
N ARG A 204 26.18 -0.46 -6.44
CA ARG A 204 27.54 -0.10 -6.88
C ARG A 204 28.37 0.50 -5.74
N ALA A 205 27.78 1.37 -4.93
CA ALA A 205 28.46 1.97 -3.80
C ALA A 205 28.82 0.93 -2.73
N ASP A 206 27.97 -0.07 -2.53
CA ASP A 206 28.23 -1.16 -1.58
C ASP A 206 29.35 -2.06 -2.08
N LEU A 207 29.30 -2.52 -3.33
CA LEU A 207 30.31 -3.39 -3.94
C LEU A 207 31.68 -2.72 -4.05
N ASN A 208 31.74 -1.40 -4.17
CA ASN A 208 32.99 -0.63 -4.23
C ASN A 208 33.43 -0.11 -2.85
N GLU A 209 32.73 -0.47 -1.76
CA GLU A 209 32.99 0.02 -0.40
C GLU A 209 33.04 1.55 -0.32
N ASP A 210 32.24 2.26 -1.15
CA ASP A 210 32.24 3.72 -1.21
C ASP A 210 31.61 4.32 0.05
N LEU A 211 32.47 4.80 0.95
CA LEU A 211 32.06 5.45 2.20
C LEU A 211 31.50 6.86 1.99
N SER A 212 31.67 7.45 0.82
CA SER A 212 31.15 8.79 0.49
C SER A 212 29.69 8.75 0.00
N TYR A 213 29.15 7.56 -0.30
CA TYR A 213 27.79 7.41 -0.76
C TYR A 213 26.79 7.87 0.30
N SER A 214 25.85 8.71 -0.13
CA SER A 214 24.74 9.18 0.69
C SER A 214 23.44 8.96 -0.05
N TYR A 215 22.56 8.13 0.51
CA TYR A 215 21.24 7.87 -0.04
C TYR A 215 20.33 9.10 0.12
N THR A 216 19.71 9.52 -0.96
CA THR A 216 18.69 10.57 -0.95
C THR A 216 17.35 9.97 -1.43
N PRO A 217 16.31 9.93 -0.60
CA PRO A 217 15.01 9.42 -0.97
C PRO A 217 14.37 10.24 -2.11
N GLU A 218 13.79 9.56 -3.11
CA GLU A 218 13.03 10.21 -4.19
C GLU A 218 11.71 10.80 -3.66
N ILE A 219 11.10 10.13 -2.67
CA ILE A 219 9.91 10.61 -1.97
C ILE A 219 10.24 10.76 -0.48
N PRO A 220 10.22 11.98 0.07
CA PRO A 220 10.48 12.19 1.50
C PRO A 220 9.44 11.47 2.38
N GLY A 221 9.87 10.87 3.50
CA GLY A 221 8.99 10.11 4.40
C GLY A 221 7.84 10.91 4.99
N GLY A 222 8.04 12.21 5.22
CA GLY A 222 6.96 13.11 5.64
C GLY A 222 5.82 13.21 4.61
N PHE A 223 6.11 13.01 3.32
CA PHE A 223 5.08 12.97 2.29
C PHE A 223 4.16 11.74 2.43
N TYR A 224 4.74 10.56 2.69
CA TYR A 224 3.96 9.34 2.91
C TYR A 224 2.98 9.47 4.08
N ALA A 225 3.38 10.12 5.18
CA ALA A 225 2.50 10.33 6.32
C ALA A 225 1.27 11.20 5.95
N LEU A 226 1.50 12.29 5.21
CA LEU A 226 0.43 13.17 4.72
C LEU A 226 -0.44 12.49 3.66
N GLU A 227 0.16 11.70 2.78
CA GLU A 227 -0.57 10.90 1.78
C GLU A 227 -1.52 9.93 2.47
N GLN A 228 -1.06 9.19 3.47
CA GLN A 228 -1.90 8.24 4.21
C GLN A 228 -3.06 8.95 4.93
N GLU A 229 -2.80 10.07 5.58
CA GLU A 229 -3.85 10.88 6.21
C GLU A 229 -4.89 11.34 5.18
N PHE A 230 -4.42 11.85 4.03
CA PHE A 230 -5.28 12.30 2.94
C PHE A 230 -6.15 11.16 2.37
N VAL A 231 -5.56 9.97 2.15
CA VAL A 231 -6.27 8.78 1.66
C VAL A 231 -7.33 8.33 2.65
N GLU A 232 -7.00 8.29 3.95
CA GLU A 232 -7.95 7.93 5.01
C GLU A 232 -9.13 8.91 5.07
N LEU A 233 -8.85 10.21 5.04
CA LEU A 233 -9.88 11.24 5.02
C LEU A 233 -10.76 11.15 3.77
N SER A 234 -10.17 10.94 2.60
CA SER A 234 -10.89 10.79 1.33
C SER A 234 -11.84 9.60 1.37
N ARG A 235 -11.41 8.46 1.93
CA ARG A 235 -12.27 7.27 2.10
C ARG A 235 -13.43 7.54 3.05
N LYS A 236 -13.18 8.19 4.19
CA LYS A 236 -14.23 8.59 5.14
C LYS A 236 -15.26 9.54 4.52
N ILE A 237 -14.79 10.54 3.77
CA ILE A 237 -15.66 11.49 3.05
C ILE A 237 -16.51 10.75 2.02
N GLY A 238 -15.92 9.86 1.22
CA GLY A 238 -16.65 9.05 0.24
C GLY A 238 -17.78 8.23 0.88
N GLY A 239 -17.49 7.49 1.93
CA GLY A 239 -18.49 6.69 2.64
C GLY A 239 -19.62 7.53 3.26
N LEU A 240 -19.28 8.72 3.80
CA LEU A 240 -20.30 9.64 4.32
C LEU A 240 -21.17 10.24 3.20
N GLN A 241 -20.59 10.55 2.03
CA GLN A 241 -21.32 11.04 0.86
C GLN A 241 -22.29 9.99 0.30
N GLU A 242 -21.86 8.72 0.19
CA GLU A 242 -22.71 7.61 -0.22
C GLU A 242 -23.89 7.44 0.74
N ARG A 243 -23.60 7.44 2.05
CA ARG A 243 -24.65 7.34 3.08
C ARG A 243 -25.62 8.53 3.01
N GLN A 244 -25.11 9.76 2.83
CA GLN A 244 -25.94 10.95 2.68
C GLN A 244 -26.83 10.84 1.44
N THR A 245 -26.30 10.36 0.31
CA THR A 245 -27.05 10.16 -0.92
C THR A 245 -28.18 9.14 -0.71
N ALA A 246 -27.89 7.99 -0.10
CA ALA A 246 -28.90 6.99 0.22
C ALA A 246 -30.03 7.53 1.12
N VAL A 247 -29.71 8.41 2.08
CA VAL A 247 -30.73 9.07 2.92
C VAL A 247 -31.54 10.07 2.10
N LYS A 248 -30.92 10.88 1.22
CA LYS A 248 -31.63 11.79 0.32
C LYS A 248 -32.63 11.05 -0.58
N ASP A 249 -32.22 9.91 -1.13
CA ASP A 249 -33.09 9.09 -2.01
C ASP A 249 -34.29 8.56 -1.23
N LYS A 250 -34.11 8.14 0.03
CA LYS A 250 -35.21 7.70 0.90
C LYS A 250 -36.19 8.86 1.20
N ILE A 251 -35.68 10.05 1.50
CA ILE A 251 -36.50 11.24 1.72
C ILE A 251 -37.29 11.57 0.44
N LEU A 252 -36.63 11.56 -0.72
CA LEU A 252 -37.26 11.81 -2.01
C LEU A 252 -38.39 10.81 -2.32
N ALA A 253 -38.15 9.51 -2.04
CA ALA A 253 -39.16 8.47 -2.19
C ALA A 253 -40.38 8.72 -1.29
N LEU A 254 -40.16 9.06 -0.02
CA LEU A 254 -41.24 9.40 0.91
C LEU A 254 -42.04 10.63 0.47
N MET A 255 -41.37 11.66 -0.01
CA MET A 255 -42.05 12.87 -0.54
C MET A 255 -42.91 12.55 -1.76
N ARG A 256 -42.44 11.73 -2.70
CA ARG A 256 -43.19 11.27 -3.85
C ARG A 256 -44.41 10.44 -3.46
N GLN A 257 -44.21 9.47 -2.54
CA GLN A 257 -45.30 8.60 -2.05
C GLN A 257 -46.42 9.40 -1.40
N ASN A 258 -46.11 10.48 -0.71
CA ASN A 258 -47.06 11.35 -0.02
C ASN A 258 -47.52 12.55 -0.87
N ASN A 259 -47.15 12.62 -2.16
CA ASN A 259 -47.40 13.78 -3.03
C ASN A 259 -47.03 15.14 -2.42
N ALA A 260 -45.97 15.14 -1.57
CA ALA A 260 -45.54 16.33 -0.83
C ALA A 260 -44.55 17.16 -1.68
N LYS A 261 -44.88 18.44 -1.85
CA LYS A 261 -43.96 19.40 -2.52
C LYS A 261 -42.87 19.89 -1.56
N SER A 262 -43.18 20.07 -0.28
CA SER A 262 -42.20 20.44 0.72
C SER A 262 -42.61 20.03 2.12
N TYR A 263 -41.60 19.78 2.97
CA TYR A 263 -41.76 19.65 4.42
C TYR A 263 -40.88 20.67 5.12
N LYS A 264 -41.41 21.28 6.17
CA LYS A 264 -40.65 22.13 7.09
C LYS A 264 -40.53 21.40 8.43
N THR A 265 -39.32 21.29 8.93
CA THR A 265 -38.99 20.64 10.20
C THR A 265 -38.12 21.56 11.04
N ALA A 266 -37.80 21.16 12.25
CA ALA A 266 -36.85 21.90 13.11
C ALA A 266 -35.44 21.97 12.47
N ALA A 267 -35.05 20.97 11.66
CA ALA A 267 -33.76 20.91 11.00
C ALA A 267 -33.67 21.74 9.69
N GLY A 268 -34.83 22.10 9.10
CA GLY A 268 -34.85 22.86 7.84
C GLY A 268 -36.04 22.56 6.93
N SER A 269 -35.93 22.98 5.67
CA SER A 269 -36.93 22.76 4.65
C SER A 269 -36.44 21.77 3.61
N PHE A 270 -37.28 20.78 3.30
CA PHE A 270 -37.06 19.76 2.27
C PHE A 270 -38.04 20.01 1.13
N THR A 271 -37.54 20.30 -0.06
CA THR A 271 -38.38 20.63 -1.20
C THR A 271 -38.11 19.67 -2.36
N TYR A 272 -39.16 19.03 -2.88
CA TYR A 272 -39.08 18.26 -4.10
C TYR A 272 -39.10 19.17 -5.32
N VAL A 273 -38.04 19.13 -6.09
CA VAL A 273 -37.93 19.83 -7.37
C VAL A 273 -38.06 18.81 -8.48
N PRO A 274 -39.12 18.87 -9.30
CA PRO A 274 -39.26 17.93 -10.41
C PRO A 274 -38.21 18.19 -11.50
N PRO A 275 -37.91 17.18 -12.34
CA PRO A 275 -37.03 17.39 -13.48
C PRO A 275 -37.52 18.51 -14.37
N THR A 276 -36.62 19.39 -14.79
CA THR A 276 -36.93 20.48 -15.74
C THR A 276 -35.86 20.49 -16.84
N THR A 277 -36.25 20.91 -18.03
CA THR A 277 -35.30 21.18 -19.12
C THR A 277 -34.97 22.66 -19.16
N GLY A 278 -33.70 22.98 -19.24
CA GLY A 278 -33.20 24.34 -19.33
C GLY A 278 -32.12 24.48 -20.40
N LYS A 279 -31.90 25.69 -20.87
CA LYS A 279 -30.76 26.00 -21.75
C LYS A 279 -29.52 26.22 -20.88
N LYS A 280 -28.43 25.61 -21.25
CA LYS A 280 -27.09 25.85 -20.64
C LYS A 280 -26.25 26.60 -21.66
N PHE A 281 -25.56 27.65 -21.20
CA PHE A 281 -24.63 28.38 -22.05
C PHE A 281 -23.43 27.51 -22.39
N ASP A 282 -23.11 27.37 -23.66
CA ASP A 282 -21.97 26.63 -24.18
C ASP A 282 -20.85 27.62 -24.54
N SER A 283 -20.00 27.88 -23.58
CA SER A 283 -18.87 28.81 -23.74
C SER A 283 -17.80 28.29 -24.71
N ALA A 284 -17.64 26.96 -24.79
CA ALA A 284 -16.68 26.34 -25.71
C ALA A 284 -17.11 26.57 -27.16
N LYS A 285 -18.40 26.33 -27.43
CA LYS A 285 -18.99 26.55 -28.77
C LYS A 285 -19.02 28.04 -29.14
N LEU A 286 -19.30 28.93 -28.16
CA LEU A 286 -19.21 30.40 -28.42
C LEU A 286 -17.80 30.82 -28.80
N LYS A 287 -16.76 30.26 -28.13
CA LYS A 287 -15.37 30.55 -28.43
C LYS A 287 -14.98 30.11 -29.84
N GLU A 288 -15.54 28.96 -30.28
CA GLU A 288 -15.30 28.40 -31.61
C GLU A 288 -16.03 29.17 -32.69
N ASP A 289 -17.35 29.45 -32.52
CA ASP A 289 -18.22 30.04 -33.53
C ASP A 289 -18.08 31.57 -33.63
N ALA A 290 -17.72 32.24 -32.51
CA ALA A 290 -17.66 33.72 -32.44
C ALA A 290 -16.55 34.20 -31.44
N PRO A 291 -15.28 33.96 -31.76
CA PRO A 291 -14.15 34.27 -30.88
C PRO A 291 -14.10 35.76 -30.44
N ASP A 292 -14.38 36.67 -31.33
CA ASP A 292 -14.40 38.12 -31.02
C ASP A 292 -15.42 38.47 -29.94
N ILE A 293 -16.59 37.82 -29.98
CA ILE A 293 -17.64 38.02 -28.97
C ILE A 293 -17.19 37.36 -27.65
N TYR A 294 -16.61 36.18 -27.71
CA TYR A 294 -16.09 35.49 -26.53
C TYR A 294 -15.04 36.37 -25.83
N ASP A 295 -14.04 36.86 -26.56
CA ASP A 295 -12.94 37.65 -26.00
C ASP A 295 -13.43 39.01 -25.43
N LYS A 296 -14.41 39.64 -26.07
CA LYS A 296 -15.03 40.88 -25.59
C LYS A 296 -15.69 40.74 -24.21
N TYR A 297 -16.22 39.55 -23.89
CA TYR A 297 -16.97 39.30 -22.64
C TYR A 297 -16.20 38.41 -21.65
N THR A 298 -14.96 38.04 -21.94
CA THR A 298 -14.05 37.37 -21.02
C THR A 298 -13.05 38.39 -20.42
N LYS A 299 -12.52 38.07 -19.25
CA LYS A 299 -11.45 38.85 -18.62
C LYS A 299 -10.40 37.89 -18.05
N GLU A 300 -9.18 38.33 -18.11
CA GLU A 300 -8.10 37.62 -17.43
C GLU A 300 -8.33 37.60 -15.91
N SER A 301 -8.09 36.49 -15.29
CA SER A 301 -8.11 36.33 -13.83
C SER A 301 -6.92 35.54 -13.38
N THR A 302 -6.34 35.93 -12.26
CA THR A 302 -5.26 35.16 -11.64
C THR A 302 -5.85 33.95 -10.97
N ILE A 303 -5.34 32.75 -11.35
CA ILE A 303 -5.70 31.48 -10.71
C ILE A 303 -4.63 31.19 -9.66
N ALA A 304 -5.05 31.07 -8.41
CA ALA A 304 -4.14 30.67 -7.33
C ALA A 304 -3.57 29.26 -7.56
N ALA A 305 -2.38 29.03 -7.01
CA ALA A 305 -1.78 27.71 -7.03
C ALA A 305 -2.70 26.68 -6.36
N SER A 306 -2.82 25.51 -6.96
CA SER A 306 -3.65 24.41 -6.44
C SER A 306 -2.95 23.09 -6.54
N LEU A 307 -3.19 22.22 -5.57
CA LEU A 307 -2.75 20.82 -5.60
C LEU A 307 -3.83 19.97 -6.28
N ARG A 308 -3.46 19.25 -7.33
CA ARG A 308 -4.34 18.26 -7.96
C ARG A 308 -3.93 16.87 -7.50
N ILE A 309 -4.86 16.16 -6.87
CA ILE A 309 -4.65 14.79 -6.42
C ILE A 309 -5.56 13.87 -7.22
N LYS A 310 -4.99 12.78 -7.76
CA LYS A 310 -5.72 11.71 -8.43
C LYS A 310 -5.33 10.42 -7.75
N LEU A 311 -6.22 9.92 -6.89
CA LEU A 311 -6.04 8.61 -6.27
C LEU A 311 -6.25 7.51 -7.29
N LYS A 312 -5.49 6.41 -7.15
CA LYS A 312 -5.74 5.15 -7.87
C LYS A 312 -7.06 4.57 -7.38
N LYS A 313 -7.84 4.03 -8.31
CA LYS A 313 -9.08 3.30 -7.99
C LYS A 313 -8.77 1.88 -7.58
#